data_53c368af0d09f51ebc56fbcddc1c451f
#
_entry.id   53c368af0d09f51ebc56fbcddc1c451f
#
_cell.length_a   1.000
_cell.length_b   1.000
_cell.length_c   1.000
_cell.angle_alpha   90.00
_cell.angle_beta   90.00
_cell.angle_gamma   90.00
#
_symmetry.space_group_name_H-M   'P 1'
#
loop_
_entity.id
_entity.type
_entity.pdbx_description
1 polymer ?
#
loop_
_entity_poly.entity_id
_entity_poly.type
_entity_poly.pdbx_seq_one_letter_code
_entity_poly.pdbx_strand_id
1 'polypeptide(L)'
;MARYIPKQHGAWAMLVLPFLAGAVSEGKMIHIPLFLCWLFIYLFSFPVLQWIKTGNKARYRGPALLYGVILLPLTAILIAFDPMLIGYGVLLLVFFIPNIYYAKTKNERALLNDFTAVLVFCSFIFPVVYVGKGGSRSYGEAAELFALLSAYFIGTVLYVKTVIREKNNPRFYYASITYHLLNIGIAAAVNLYMIFPAMILLLRAAWFPTLSLKVKQIGMAEFGFAALIYGSILFVYV
;
A
#
# COMPACT_ATOMS: atom_id res chain seq x y z
N MET A 1 -5.75 -11.32 21.18
CA MET A 1 -5.14 -11.17 19.84
C MET A 1 -5.55 -9.89 19.10
N ALA A 2 -6.81 -9.47 19.08
CA ALA A 2 -7.27 -8.25 18.39
C ALA A 2 -6.52 -6.92 18.74
N ARG A 3 -5.79 -6.88 19.84
CA ARG A 3 -5.05 -5.70 20.33
C ARG A 3 -3.75 -5.42 19.57
N TYR A 4 -3.26 -6.39 18.80
CA TYR A 4 -1.96 -6.33 18.09
C TYR A 4 -2.12 -6.32 16.55
N ILE A 5 -3.33 -6.17 16.07
CA ILE A 5 -3.66 -6.02 14.65
C ILE A 5 -3.79 -4.52 14.35
N PRO A 6 -3.15 -4.00 13.29
CA PRO A 6 -3.31 -2.62 12.88
C PRO A 6 -4.78 -2.28 12.58
N LYS A 7 -5.26 -1.18 13.14
CA LYS A 7 -6.65 -0.72 12.97
C LYS A 7 -6.86 0.26 11.82
N GLN A 8 -5.83 0.48 11.03
CA GLN A 8 -5.84 1.44 9.92
C GLN A 8 -6.47 0.79 8.69
N HIS A 9 -7.73 1.11 8.37
CA HIS A 9 -8.45 0.54 7.23
C HIS A 9 -7.73 0.76 5.90
N GLY A 10 -7.14 1.94 5.68
CA GLY A 10 -6.37 2.25 4.46
C GLY A 10 -5.17 1.33 4.25
N ALA A 11 -4.47 0.93 5.32
CA ALA A 11 -3.32 0.03 5.21
C ALA A 11 -3.71 -1.38 4.75
N TRP A 12 -4.93 -1.84 5.07
CA TRP A 12 -5.44 -3.11 4.55
C TRP A 12 -5.70 -3.07 3.05
N ALA A 13 -6.23 -1.95 2.54
CA ALA A 13 -6.37 -1.77 1.09
C ALA A 13 -5.00 -1.75 0.39
N MET A 14 -4.00 -1.08 0.98
CA MET A 14 -2.62 -1.06 0.47
C MET A 14 -1.95 -2.43 0.53
N LEU A 15 -2.29 -3.30 1.50
CA LEU A 15 -1.79 -4.67 1.60
C LEU A 15 -2.32 -5.56 0.49
N VAL A 16 -3.63 -5.44 0.20
CA VAL A 16 -4.35 -6.39 -0.67
C VAL A 16 -4.32 -5.96 -2.14
N LEU A 17 -4.55 -4.67 -2.42
CA LEU A 17 -4.73 -4.21 -3.80
C LEU A 17 -3.49 -4.35 -4.67
N PRO A 18 -2.26 -4.01 -4.22
CA PRO A 18 -1.04 -4.24 -5.00
C PRO A 18 -0.77 -5.72 -5.29
N PHE A 19 -1.06 -6.60 -4.32
CA PHE A 19 -0.95 -8.04 -4.52
C PHE A 19 -1.94 -8.53 -5.58
N LEU A 20 -3.22 -8.18 -5.45
CA LEU A 20 -4.24 -8.58 -6.41
C LEU A 20 -3.93 -8.04 -7.82
N ALA A 21 -3.50 -6.80 -7.93
CA ALA A 21 -3.12 -6.19 -9.20
C ALA A 21 -1.92 -6.91 -9.85
N GLY A 22 -0.90 -7.25 -9.08
CA GLY A 22 0.25 -7.98 -9.61
C GLY A 22 -0.05 -9.44 -9.99
N ALA A 23 -1.08 -10.05 -9.39
CA ALA A 23 -1.48 -11.44 -9.67
C ALA A 23 -2.53 -11.57 -10.79
N VAL A 24 -3.00 -10.44 -11.35
CA VAL A 24 -4.11 -10.38 -12.33
C VAL A 24 -3.81 -11.22 -13.58
N SER A 25 -2.61 -11.08 -14.13
CA SER A 25 -2.28 -11.68 -15.42
C SER A 25 -1.90 -13.15 -15.35
N GLU A 26 -1.29 -13.61 -14.25
CA GLU A 26 -0.88 -15.00 -14.07
C GLU A 26 -0.86 -15.44 -12.60
N GLY A 27 -2.00 -15.90 -12.11
CA GLY A 27 -2.11 -16.47 -10.76
C GLY A 27 -1.47 -17.86 -10.69
N LYS A 28 -0.51 -18.08 -9.78
CA LYS A 28 0.13 -19.38 -9.50
C LYS A 28 -0.04 -19.77 -8.04
N MET A 29 0.04 -21.06 -7.72
CA MET A 29 -0.09 -21.56 -6.34
C MET A 29 0.92 -20.93 -5.36
N ILE A 30 2.10 -20.55 -5.83
CA ILE A 30 3.13 -19.89 -5.03
C ILE A 30 2.73 -18.48 -4.56
N HIS A 31 1.74 -17.84 -5.19
CA HIS A 31 1.18 -16.58 -4.70
C HIS A 31 0.52 -16.71 -3.33
N ILE A 32 0.05 -17.92 -2.96
CA ILE A 32 -0.56 -18.15 -1.65
C ILE A 32 0.47 -17.96 -0.53
N PRO A 33 1.60 -18.70 -0.47
CA PRO A 33 2.63 -18.46 0.55
C PRO A 33 3.28 -17.07 0.42
N LEU A 34 3.37 -16.49 -0.79
CA LEU A 34 3.88 -15.14 -1.00
C LEU A 34 2.96 -14.09 -0.32
N PHE A 35 1.64 -14.19 -0.50
CA PHE A 35 0.67 -13.32 0.17
C PHE A 35 0.67 -13.50 1.69
N LEU A 36 0.73 -14.75 2.15
CA LEU A 36 0.80 -15.03 3.59
C LEU A 36 2.08 -14.45 4.20
N CYS A 37 3.23 -14.59 3.54
CA CYS A 37 4.47 -13.97 3.97
C CYS A 37 4.32 -12.44 4.06
N TRP A 38 3.75 -11.80 3.04
CA TRP A 38 3.48 -10.36 3.02
C TRP A 38 2.55 -9.91 4.15
N LEU A 39 1.46 -10.64 4.35
CA LEU A 39 0.52 -10.39 5.44
C LEU A 39 1.22 -10.47 6.80
N PHE A 40 2.03 -11.50 7.03
CA PHE A 40 2.73 -11.67 8.30
C PHE A 40 3.88 -10.66 8.48
N ILE A 41 4.55 -10.20 7.42
CA ILE A 41 5.47 -9.05 7.47
C ILE A 41 4.74 -7.80 7.95
N TYR A 42 3.56 -7.51 7.39
CA TYR A 42 2.74 -6.38 7.82
C TYR A 42 2.30 -6.51 9.29
N LEU A 43 1.82 -7.68 9.70
CA LEU A 43 1.43 -7.94 11.09
C LEU A 43 2.61 -7.83 12.06
N PHE A 44 3.79 -8.32 11.65
CA PHE A 44 5.04 -8.24 12.41
C PHE A 44 5.54 -6.80 12.56
N SER A 45 5.43 -6.01 11.51
CA SER A 45 5.90 -4.61 11.52
C SER A 45 5.19 -3.77 12.59
N PHE A 46 3.92 -4.03 12.87
CA PHE A 46 3.14 -3.26 13.83
C PHE A 46 3.70 -3.35 15.28
N PRO A 47 3.85 -4.52 15.90
CA PRO A 47 4.44 -4.60 17.25
C PRO A 47 5.90 -4.12 17.28
N VAL A 48 6.68 -4.32 16.22
CA VAL A 48 8.05 -3.81 16.14
C VAL A 48 8.09 -2.28 16.16
N LEU A 49 7.32 -1.62 15.30
CA LEU A 49 7.24 -0.15 15.28
C LEU A 49 6.70 0.42 16.59
N GLN A 50 5.68 -0.23 17.20
CA GLN A 50 5.16 0.19 18.49
C GLN A 50 6.19 -0.02 19.63
N TRP A 51 6.99 -1.08 19.58
CA TRP A 51 8.09 -1.27 20.52
C TRP A 51 9.13 -0.16 20.37
N ILE A 52 9.59 0.12 19.16
CA ILE A 52 10.55 1.21 18.88
C ILE A 52 10.01 2.55 19.40
N LYS A 53 8.75 2.85 19.13
CA LYS A 53 8.07 4.09 19.53
C LYS A 53 7.97 4.26 21.04
N THR A 54 7.57 3.20 21.75
CA THR A 54 7.18 3.29 23.18
C THR A 54 8.28 2.82 24.13
N GLY A 55 9.29 2.08 23.64
CA GLY A 55 10.27 1.39 24.47
C GLY A 55 9.71 0.20 25.28
N ASN A 56 8.40 -0.10 25.19
CA ASN A 56 7.75 -1.12 26.01
C ASN A 56 7.96 -2.54 25.45
N LYS A 57 9.15 -3.10 25.74
CA LYS A 57 9.53 -4.45 25.33
C LYS A 57 8.59 -5.53 25.87
N ALA A 58 8.18 -5.43 27.14
CA ALA A 58 7.34 -6.44 27.78
C ALA A 58 6.00 -6.63 27.04
N ARG A 59 5.42 -5.54 26.54
CA ARG A 59 4.14 -5.57 25.84
C ARG A 59 4.22 -6.12 24.42
N TYR A 60 5.28 -5.80 23.67
CA TYR A 60 5.33 -6.03 22.21
C TYR A 60 6.20 -7.21 21.80
N ARG A 61 7.09 -7.73 22.69
CA ARG A 61 7.96 -8.87 22.42
C ARG A 61 7.18 -10.14 22.05
N GLY A 62 6.14 -10.48 22.81
CA GLY A 62 5.35 -11.70 22.57
C GLY A 62 4.71 -11.72 21.17
N PRO A 63 3.92 -10.69 20.78
CA PRO A 63 3.36 -10.58 19.44
C PRO A 63 4.41 -10.55 18.32
N ALA A 64 5.53 -9.85 18.52
CA ALA A 64 6.62 -9.82 17.55
C ALA A 64 7.25 -11.21 17.35
N LEU A 65 7.53 -11.94 18.44
CA LEU A 65 8.04 -13.31 18.36
C LEU A 65 7.04 -14.26 17.67
N LEU A 66 5.75 -14.17 17.99
CA LEU A 66 4.72 -15.00 17.37
C LEU A 66 4.70 -14.82 15.84
N TYR A 67 4.62 -13.56 15.38
CA TYR A 67 4.61 -13.28 13.94
C TYR A 67 5.95 -13.62 13.28
N GLY A 68 7.07 -13.40 13.97
CA GLY A 68 8.41 -13.77 13.49
C GLY A 68 8.59 -15.27 13.30
N VAL A 69 8.12 -16.10 14.25
CA VAL A 69 8.17 -17.57 14.13
C VAL A 69 7.33 -18.06 12.93
N ILE A 70 6.17 -17.45 12.66
CA ILE A 70 5.35 -17.82 11.49
C ILE A 70 6.04 -17.39 10.19
N LEU A 71 6.78 -16.30 10.19
CA LEU A 71 7.52 -15.85 9.00
C LEU A 71 8.63 -16.79 8.59
N LEU A 72 9.30 -17.47 9.55
CA LEU A 72 10.43 -18.36 9.24
C LEU A 72 10.10 -19.45 8.22
N PRO A 73 9.07 -20.30 8.39
CA PRO A 73 8.73 -21.32 7.39
C PRO A 73 8.22 -20.71 6.08
N LEU A 74 7.47 -19.59 6.11
CA LEU A 74 6.99 -18.94 4.90
C LEU A 74 8.14 -18.39 4.06
N THR A 75 9.11 -17.71 4.68
CA THR A 75 10.30 -17.23 3.99
C THR A 75 11.18 -18.38 3.49
N ALA A 76 11.31 -19.47 4.25
CA ALA A 76 12.05 -20.65 3.81
C ALA A 76 11.44 -21.29 2.57
N ILE A 77 10.11 -21.43 2.50
CA ILE A 77 9.40 -21.94 1.32
C ILE A 77 9.66 -21.03 0.10
N LEU A 78 9.56 -19.71 0.26
CA LEU A 78 9.76 -18.77 -0.83
C LEU A 78 11.20 -18.77 -1.33
N ILE A 79 12.19 -18.84 -0.44
CA ILE A 79 13.61 -18.90 -0.80
C ILE A 79 13.96 -20.23 -1.48
N ALA A 80 13.37 -21.34 -1.02
CA ALA A 80 13.54 -22.64 -1.67
C ALA A 80 12.90 -22.70 -3.07
N PHE A 81 11.81 -21.93 -3.29
CA PHE A 81 11.18 -21.80 -4.59
C PHE A 81 12.05 -20.95 -5.55
N ASP A 82 12.47 -19.77 -5.12
CA ASP A 82 13.35 -18.88 -5.87
C ASP A 82 14.17 -17.96 -4.96
N PRO A 83 15.51 -18.15 -4.87
CA PRO A 83 16.38 -17.32 -4.06
C PRO A 83 16.37 -15.83 -4.42
N MET A 84 15.97 -15.46 -5.65
CA MET A 84 15.88 -14.06 -6.09
C MET A 84 14.87 -13.26 -5.24
N LEU A 85 13.90 -13.94 -4.62
CA LEU A 85 12.94 -13.32 -3.71
C LEU A 85 13.59 -12.68 -2.48
N ILE A 86 14.80 -13.09 -2.08
CA ILE A 86 15.59 -12.42 -1.05
C ILE A 86 15.88 -10.97 -1.44
N GLY A 87 16.23 -10.71 -2.71
CA GLY A 87 16.51 -9.38 -3.22
C GLY A 87 15.32 -8.43 -3.06
N TYR A 88 14.11 -8.90 -3.35
CA TYR A 88 12.90 -8.12 -3.11
C TYR A 88 12.64 -7.88 -1.62
N GLY A 89 12.91 -8.86 -0.77
CA GLY A 89 12.83 -8.70 0.69
C GLY A 89 13.79 -7.63 1.21
N VAL A 90 15.02 -7.60 0.73
CA VAL A 90 16.02 -6.56 1.08
C VAL A 90 15.54 -5.18 0.59
N LEU A 91 15.03 -5.08 -0.64
CA LEU A 91 14.49 -3.82 -1.18
C LEU A 91 13.35 -3.27 -0.29
N LEU A 92 12.42 -4.14 0.13
CA LEU A 92 11.34 -3.75 1.03
C LEU A 92 11.85 -3.26 2.39
N LEU A 93 12.89 -3.88 2.93
CA LEU A 93 13.52 -3.44 4.18
C LEU A 93 14.14 -2.04 4.04
N VAL A 94 14.82 -1.74 2.93
CA VAL A 94 15.39 -0.41 2.66
C VAL A 94 14.28 0.66 2.65
N PHE A 95 13.18 0.41 1.94
CA PHE A 95 12.04 1.32 1.92
C PHE A 95 11.32 1.43 3.28
N PHE A 96 11.49 0.45 4.18
CA PHE A 96 10.89 0.48 5.51
C PHE A 96 11.68 1.34 6.51
N ILE A 97 12.96 1.65 6.24
CA ILE A 97 13.82 2.45 7.13
C ILE A 97 13.19 3.79 7.52
N PRO A 98 12.61 4.59 6.61
CA PRO A 98 11.94 5.82 6.99
C PRO A 98 10.82 5.62 8.00
N ASN A 99 10.04 4.54 7.88
CA ASN A 99 8.96 4.26 8.84
C ASN A 99 9.52 3.97 10.25
N ILE A 100 10.67 3.32 10.36
CA ILE A 100 11.38 3.12 11.63
C ILE A 100 11.82 4.46 12.21
N TYR A 101 12.41 5.35 11.41
CA TYR A 101 12.82 6.69 11.84
C TYR A 101 11.63 7.49 12.38
N TYR A 102 10.50 7.53 11.64
CA TYR A 102 9.29 8.26 12.07
C TYR A 102 8.62 7.63 13.31
N ALA A 103 8.70 6.31 13.49
CA ALA A 103 8.25 5.66 14.72
C ALA A 103 9.12 6.07 15.92
N LYS A 104 10.46 6.06 15.76
CA LYS A 104 11.43 6.45 16.80
C LYS A 104 11.24 7.92 17.22
N THR A 105 11.01 8.82 16.26
CA THR A 105 10.78 10.25 16.52
C THR A 105 9.34 10.56 16.93
N LYS A 106 8.46 9.54 17.06
CA LYS A 106 7.03 9.69 17.39
C LYS A 106 6.26 10.59 16.41
N ASN A 107 6.74 10.73 15.18
CA ASN A 107 6.16 11.55 14.12
C ASN A 107 5.57 10.69 12.98
N GLU A 108 4.88 9.61 13.34
CA GLU A 108 4.26 8.64 12.38
C GLU A 108 3.20 9.28 11.47
N ARG A 109 2.72 10.49 11.82
CA ARG A 109 1.70 11.21 11.05
C ARG A 109 2.26 12.16 10.00
N ALA A 110 3.59 12.22 9.87
CA ALA A 110 4.25 13.01 8.83
C ALA A 110 3.78 12.57 7.45
N LEU A 111 3.57 13.52 6.54
CA LEU A 111 3.15 13.24 5.17
C LEU A 111 4.16 12.34 4.46
N LEU A 112 5.45 12.60 4.67
CA LEU A 112 6.52 11.82 4.07
C LEU A 112 6.53 10.36 4.56
N ASN A 113 6.18 10.12 5.84
CA ASN A 113 6.02 8.77 6.36
C ASN A 113 4.87 8.02 5.68
N ASP A 114 3.75 8.69 5.45
CA ASP A 114 2.62 8.09 4.74
C ASP A 114 2.99 7.78 3.28
N PHE A 115 3.75 8.65 2.60
CA PHE A 115 4.22 8.40 1.23
C PHE A 115 5.20 7.25 1.14
N THR A 116 6.19 7.17 2.05
CA THR A 116 7.12 6.04 2.09
C THR A 116 6.40 4.73 2.40
N ALA A 117 5.39 4.73 3.26
CA ALA A 117 4.57 3.54 3.50
C ALA A 117 3.81 3.11 2.23
N VAL A 118 3.23 4.04 1.47
CA VAL A 118 2.60 3.72 0.17
C VAL A 118 3.60 3.04 -0.77
N LEU A 119 4.81 3.58 -0.89
CA LEU A 119 5.85 3.00 -1.76
C LEU A 119 6.24 1.59 -1.32
N VAL A 120 6.38 1.34 0.00
CA VAL A 120 6.62 -0.01 0.52
C VAL A 120 5.52 -0.98 0.09
N PHE A 121 4.25 -0.61 0.28
CA PHE A 121 3.14 -1.48 -0.07
C PHE A 121 3.04 -1.72 -1.58
N CYS A 122 3.20 -0.69 -2.39
CA CYS A 122 3.14 -0.81 -3.85
C CYS A 122 4.33 -1.57 -4.43
N SER A 123 5.52 -1.49 -3.82
CA SER A 123 6.71 -2.24 -4.25
C SER A 123 6.50 -3.76 -4.20
N PHE A 124 5.51 -4.23 -3.45
CA PHE A 124 5.17 -5.65 -3.41
C PHE A 124 4.62 -6.20 -4.75
N ILE A 125 4.21 -5.32 -5.66
CA ILE A 125 3.84 -5.70 -7.04
C ILE A 125 5.00 -6.43 -7.75
N PHE A 126 6.23 -5.97 -7.56
CA PHE A 126 7.39 -6.54 -8.26
C PHE A 126 7.61 -8.03 -8.00
N PRO A 127 7.69 -8.53 -6.75
CA PRO A 127 7.81 -9.95 -6.50
C PRO A 127 6.56 -10.74 -6.95
N VAL A 128 5.36 -10.15 -6.89
CA VAL A 128 4.13 -10.82 -7.33
C VAL A 128 4.16 -11.05 -8.85
N VAL A 129 4.42 -10.02 -9.64
CA VAL A 129 4.50 -10.13 -11.11
C VAL A 129 5.67 -11.00 -11.53
N TYR A 130 6.82 -10.91 -10.85
CA TYR A 130 7.99 -11.75 -11.10
C TYR A 130 7.68 -13.24 -10.96
N VAL A 131 7.01 -13.63 -9.89
CA VAL A 131 6.61 -15.03 -9.63
C VAL A 131 5.55 -15.50 -10.62
N GLY A 132 4.62 -14.63 -11.03
CA GLY A 132 3.59 -14.94 -12.02
C GLY A 132 4.21 -15.18 -13.41
N LYS A 133 4.87 -14.20 -13.96
CA LYS A 133 5.35 -14.23 -15.36
C LYS A 133 6.70 -14.90 -15.58
N GLY A 134 7.52 -15.01 -14.54
CA GLY A 134 8.86 -15.63 -14.63
C GLY A 134 9.83 -14.82 -15.47
N GLY A 135 10.65 -13.95 -14.86
CA GLY A 135 11.78 -13.29 -15.48
C GLY A 135 11.61 -11.81 -15.85
N SER A 136 12.58 -11.28 -16.61
CA SER A 136 12.78 -9.85 -16.86
C SER A 136 11.68 -9.15 -17.69
N ARG A 137 10.91 -9.89 -18.48
CA ARG A 137 9.79 -9.31 -19.28
C ARG A 137 8.64 -8.77 -18.42
N SER A 138 8.58 -9.15 -17.17
CA SER A 138 7.54 -8.72 -16.22
C SER A 138 7.78 -7.33 -15.61
N TYR A 139 9.00 -6.78 -15.73
CA TYR A 139 9.33 -5.52 -15.07
C TYR A 139 8.59 -4.30 -15.62
N GLY A 140 8.31 -4.27 -16.93
CA GLY A 140 7.54 -3.18 -17.55
C GLY A 140 6.14 -3.07 -16.94
N GLU A 141 5.41 -4.18 -16.93
CA GLU A 141 4.06 -4.26 -16.35
C GLU A 141 4.06 -3.99 -14.84
N ALA A 142 5.03 -4.56 -14.12
CA ALA A 142 5.18 -4.29 -12.70
C ALA A 142 5.42 -2.79 -12.42
N ALA A 143 6.22 -2.11 -13.25
CA ALA A 143 6.49 -0.68 -13.14
C ALA A 143 5.24 0.17 -13.44
N GLU A 144 4.45 -0.21 -14.45
CA GLU A 144 3.18 0.44 -14.77
C GLU A 144 2.17 0.32 -13.61
N LEU A 145 1.97 -0.89 -13.11
CA LEU A 145 1.07 -1.15 -11.97
C LEU A 145 1.57 -0.44 -10.69
N PHE A 146 2.89 -0.44 -10.45
CA PHE A 146 3.49 0.29 -9.34
C PHE A 146 3.23 1.79 -9.46
N ALA A 147 3.41 2.38 -10.65
CA ALA A 147 3.17 3.80 -10.90
C ALA A 147 1.68 4.14 -10.66
N LEU A 148 0.76 3.37 -11.26
CA LEU A 148 -0.68 3.57 -11.12
C LEU A 148 -1.14 3.48 -9.66
N LEU A 149 -0.75 2.43 -8.94
CA LEU A 149 -1.20 2.23 -7.57
C LEU A 149 -0.51 3.17 -6.58
N SER A 150 0.77 3.49 -6.79
CA SER A 150 1.45 4.51 -5.98
C SER A 150 0.78 5.87 -6.15
N ALA A 151 0.47 6.24 -7.39
CA ALA A 151 -0.24 7.47 -7.70
C ALA A 151 -1.65 7.50 -7.08
N TYR A 152 -2.40 6.42 -7.15
CA TYR A 152 -3.70 6.28 -6.50
C TYR A 152 -3.62 6.45 -4.98
N PHE A 153 -2.74 5.70 -4.31
CA PHE A 153 -2.65 5.73 -2.84
C PHE A 153 -2.04 7.03 -2.30
N ILE A 154 -1.06 7.64 -2.97
CA ILE A 154 -0.55 8.97 -2.60
C ILE A 154 -1.67 10.03 -2.71
N GLY A 155 -2.45 9.99 -3.79
CA GLY A 155 -3.64 10.85 -3.94
C GLY A 155 -4.66 10.61 -2.83
N THR A 156 -4.90 9.35 -2.46
CA THR A 156 -5.78 8.98 -1.35
C THR A 156 -5.26 9.51 -0.01
N VAL A 157 -3.95 9.44 0.25
CA VAL A 157 -3.35 10.01 1.46
C VAL A 157 -3.58 11.52 1.53
N LEU A 158 -3.32 12.26 0.44
CA LEU A 158 -3.55 13.70 0.38
C LEU A 158 -5.02 14.05 0.63
N TYR A 159 -5.92 13.41 -0.10
CA TYR A 159 -7.35 13.61 0.03
C TYR A 159 -7.87 13.29 1.45
N VAL A 160 -7.52 12.12 2.01
CA VAL A 160 -7.96 11.72 3.36
C VAL A 160 -7.42 12.69 4.43
N LYS A 161 -6.20 13.18 4.29
CA LYS A 161 -5.68 14.23 5.18
C LYS A 161 -6.51 15.50 5.09
N THR A 162 -6.90 15.94 3.89
CA THR A 162 -7.74 17.13 3.68
C THR A 162 -9.08 17.01 4.40
N VAL A 163 -9.69 15.81 4.38
CA VAL A 163 -11.02 15.61 5.00
C VAL A 163 -10.95 15.42 6.51
N ILE A 164 -9.89 14.79 7.03
CA ILE A 164 -9.83 14.37 8.45
C ILE A 164 -8.93 15.26 9.28
N ARG A 165 -7.65 15.46 8.87
CA ARG A 165 -6.62 16.07 9.70
C ARG A 165 -6.38 17.55 9.38
N GLU A 166 -6.39 17.87 8.10
CA GLU A 166 -6.14 19.19 7.53
C GLU A 166 -7.46 19.85 7.09
N LYS A 167 -8.56 19.51 7.78
CA LYS A 167 -9.87 20.10 7.51
C LYS A 167 -9.78 21.63 7.62
N ASN A 168 -10.30 22.31 6.60
CA ASN A 168 -10.23 23.77 6.45
C ASN A 168 -8.82 24.34 6.16
N ASN A 169 -7.83 23.50 5.82
CA ASN A 169 -6.53 23.95 5.34
C ASN A 169 -6.54 24.09 3.81
N PRO A 170 -6.65 25.30 3.24
CA PRO A 170 -6.76 25.47 1.80
C PRO A 170 -5.50 24.99 1.05
N ARG A 171 -4.32 25.08 1.68
CA ARG A 171 -3.07 24.60 1.08
C ARG A 171 -3.10 23.10 0.82
N PHE A 172 -3.60 22.31 1.77
CA PHE A 172 -3.75 20.86 1.60
C PHE A 172 -4.82 20.51 0.59
N TYR A 173 -5.94 21.26 0.58
CA TYR A 173 -7.00 21.08 -0.41
C TYR A 173 -6.47 21.30 -1.82
N TYR A 174 -5.84 22.43 -2.11
CA TYR A 174 -5.29 22.72 -3.43
C TYR A 174 -4.15 21.78 -3.80
N ALA A 175 -3.28 21.39 -2.87
CA ALA A 175 -2.25 20.38 -3.12
C ALA A 175 -2.87 19.02 -3.53
N SER A 176 -3.96 18.61 -2.87
CA SER A 176 -4.69 17.39 -3.25
C SER A 176 -5.29 17.48 -4.65
N ILE A 177 -5.95 18.59 -5.00
CA ILE A 177 -6.53 18.80 -6.33
C ILE A 177 -5.44 18.81 -7.41
N THR A 178 -4.38 19.58 -7.23
CA THR A 178 -3.25 19.65 -8.17
C THR A 178 -2.64 18.27 -8.39
N TYR A 179 -2.46 17.50 -7.30
CA TYR A 179 -1.95 16.13 -7.41
C TYR A 179 -2.88 15.23 -8.24
N HIS A 180 -4.20 15.29 -8.02
CA HIS A 180 -5.15 14.48 -8.78
C HIS A 180 -5.22 14.90 -10.25
N LEU A 181 -5.04 16.19 -10.57
CA LEU A 181 -4.90 16.64 -11.97
C LEU A 181 -3.65 16.07 -12.63
N LEU A 182 -2.50 16.11 -11.94
CA LEU A 182 -1.27 15.48 -12.44
C LEU A 182 -1.42 13.96 -12.60
N ASN A 183 -2.20 13.34 -11.72
CA ASN A 183 -2.46 11.90 -11.74
C ASN A 183 -3.25 11.47 -12.99
N ILE A 184 -4.09 12.33 -13.57
CA ILE A 184 -4.73 12.06 -14.86
C ILE A 184 -3.68 11.91 -15.96
N GLY A 185 -2.60 12.74 -15.93
CA GLY A 185 -1.49 12.62 -16.87
C GLY A 185 -0.72 11.31 -16.71
N ILE A 186 -0.45 10.87 -15.47
CA ILE A 186 0.19 9.58 -15.19
C ILE A 186 -0.70 8.42 -15.70
N ALA A 187 -1.99 8.48 -15.41
CA ALA A 187 -2.95 7.48 -15.86
C ALA A 187 -3.00 7.38 -17.38
N ALA A 188 -3.04 8.54 -18.08
CA ALA A 188 -3.04 8.61 -19.53
C ALA A 188 -1.74 8.04 -20.17
N ALA A 189 -0.60 8.29 -19.51
CA ALA A 189 0.71 7.79 -19.96
C ALA A 189 0.82 6.26 -19.88
N VAL A 190 0.14 5.64 -18.90
CA VAL A 190 0.10 4.17 -18.76
C VAL A 190 -0.95 3.58 -19.69
N ASN A 191 -2.18 4.05 -19.62
CA ASN A 191 -3.27 3.58 -20.49
C ASN A 191 -4.42 4.60 -20.51
N LEU A 192 -4.91 4.93 -21.70
CA LEU A 192 -5.99 5.91 -21.88
C LEU A 192 -7.29 5.56 -21.12
N TYR A 193 -7.60 4.29 -20.96
CA TYR A 193 -8.76 3.87 -20.18
C TYR A 193 -8.65 4.21 -18.69
N MET A 194 -7.43 4.39 -18.17
CA MET A 194 -7.19 4.80 -16.78
C MET A 194 -7.51 6.28 -16.51
N ILE A 195 -7.74 7.09 -17.53
CA ILE A 195 -8.21 8.48 -17.38
C ILE A 195 -9.57 8.49 -16.67
N PHE A 196 -10.47 7.58 -17.03
CA PHE A 196 -11.82 7.55 -16.45
C PHE A 196 -11.83 7.39 -14.92
N PRO A 197 -11.20 6.36 -14.32
CA PRO A 197 -11.12 6.27 -12.87
C PRO A 197 -10.33 7.44 -12.25
N ALA A 198 -9.29 7.96 -12.90
CA ALA A 198 -8.54 9.12 -12.40
C ALA A 198 -9.41 10.38 -12.31
N MET A 199 -10.30 10.61 -13.28
CA MET A 199 -11.30 11.71 -13.23
C MET A 199 -12.28 11.54 -12.07
N ILE A 200 -12.75 10.32 -11.82
CA ILE A 200 -13.62 10.03 -10.65
C ILE A 200 -12.90 10.33 -9.35
N LEU A 201 -11.63 9.98 -9.24
CA LEU A 201 -10.81 10.28 -8.05
C LEU A 201 -10.58 11.78 -7.87
N LEU A 202 -10.43 12.56 -8.95
CA LEU A 202 -10.38 14.02 -8.91
C LEU A 202 -11.70 14.60 -8.39
N LEU A 203 -12.83 14.13 -8.91
CA LEU A 203 -14.16 14.55 -8.44
C LEU A 203 -14.36 14.24 -6.96
N ARG A 204 -13.93 13.05 -6.50
CA ARG A 204 -13.91 12.69 -5.08
C ARG A 204 -13.09 13.70 -4.26
N ALA A 205 -11.86 14.00 -4.71
CA ALA A 205 -10.96 14.88 -3.99
C ALA A 205 -11.46 16.34 -3.93
N ALA A 206 -12.21 16.78 -4.96
CA ALA A 206 -12.82 18.09 -5.01
C ALA A 206 -14.09 18.19 -4.14
N TRP A 207 -14.94 17.17 -4.19
CA TRP A 207 -16.29 17.25 -3.62
C TRP A 207 -16.38 16.76 -2.17
N PHE A 208 -15.75 15.63 -1.81
CA PHE A 208 -15.89 15.07 -0.46
C PHE A 208 -15.41 15.97 0.67
N PRO A 209 -14.37 16.82 0.52
CA PRO A 209 -14.00 17.78 1.56
C PRO A 209 -15.09 18.82 1.88
N THR A 210 -16.01 19.07 0.96
CA THR A 210 -17.15 19.99 1.18
C THR A 210 -18.29 19.33 1.95
N LEU A 211 -18.27 17.99 2.06
CA LEU A 211 -19.30 17.22 2.76
C LEU A 211 -18.90 16.99 4.23
N SER A 212 -19.87 17.00 5.13
CA SER A 212 -19.66 16.70 6.55
C SER A 212 -19.65 15.19 6.83
N LEU A 213 -18.75 14.45 6.16
CA LEU A 213 -18.68 12.99 6.28
C LEU A 213 -18.01 12.55 7.58
N LYS A 214 -18.53 11.47 8.18
CA LYS A 214 -17.89 10.79 9.30
C LYS A 214 -16.71 9.94 8.81
N VAL A 215 -15.67 9.77 9.62
CA VAL A 215 -14.47 8.96 9.30
C VAL A 215 -14.84 7.55 8.80
N LYS A 216 -15.88 6.92 9.38
CA LYS A 216 -16.36 5.61 8.93
C LYS A 216 -16.92 5.65 7.51
N GLN A 217 -17.67 6.70 7.15
CA GLN A 217 -18.25 6.87 5.80
C GLN A 217 -17.14 7.07 4.75
N ILE A 218 -16.11 7.88 5.09
CA ILE A 218 -14.92 8.04 4.25
C ILE A 218 -14.24 6.69 4.04
N GLY A 219 -13.99 5.93 5.12
CA GLY A 219 -13.36 4.62 5.01
C GLY A 219 -14.16 3.64 4.15
N MET A 220 -15.49 3.65 4.25
CA MET A 220 -16.36 2.79 3.40
C MET A 220 -16.32 3.22 1.93
N ALA A 221 -16.33 4.52 1.65
CA ALA A 221 -16.22 5.03 0.28
C ALA A 221 -14.87 4.63 -0.35
N GLU A 222 -13.78 4.63 0.43
CA GLU A 222 -12.46 4.23 -0.06
C GLU A 222 -12.40 2.75 -0.51
N PHE A 223 -13.17 1.85 0.09
CA PHE A 223 -13.31 0.49 -0.45
C PHE A 223 -13.97 0.48 -1.84
N GLY A 224 -14.97 1.33 -2.08
CA GLY A 224 -15.60 1.48 -3.40
C GLY A 224 -14.61 2.03 -4.45
N PHE A 225 -13.80 3.04 -4.09
CA PHE A 225 -12.77 3.57 -4.99
C PHE A 225 -11.63 2.58 -5.23
N ALA A 226 -11.24 1.79 -4.23
CA ALA A 226 -10.28 0.71 -4.40
C ALA A 226 -10.81 -0.37 -5.36
N ALA A 227 -12.09 -0.74 -5.24
CA ALA A 227 -12.75 -1.67 -6.16
C ALA A 227 -12.85 -1.10 -7.59
N LEU A 228 -13.12 0.19 -7.76
CA LEU A 228 -13.11 0.88 -9.05
C LEU A 228 -11.73 0.78 -9.71
N ILE A 229 -10.66 1.11 -8.98
CA ILE A 229 -9.29 1.03 -9.50
C ILE A 229 -8.93 -0.41 -9.87
N TYR A 230 -9.25 -1.38 -9.01
CA TYR A 230 -8.99 -2.78 -9.30
C TYR A 230 -9.75 -3.27 -10.53
N GLY A 231 -11.04 -2.94 -10.65
CA GLY A 231 -11.86 -3.26 -11.83
C GLY A 231 -11.31 -2.64 -13.12
N SER A 232 -10.77 -1.41 -13.04
CA SER A 232 -10.12 -0.76 -14.18
C SER A 232 -8.80 -1.45 -14.56
N ILE A 233 -8.02 -1.92 -13.58
CA ILE A 233 -6.81 -2.73 -13.81
C ILE A 233 -7.19 -4.06 -14.48
N LEU A 234 -8.21 -4.76 -13.98
CA LEU A 234 -8.72 -5.98 -14.62
C LEU A 234 -9.09 -5.74 -16.09
N PHE A 235 -9.81 -4.67 -16.37
CA PHE A 235 -10.23 -4.33 -17.74
C PHE A 235 -9.07 -4.05 -18.70
N VAL A 236 -7.95 -3.54 -18.20
CA VAL A 236 -6.78 -3.17 -19.03
C VAL A 236 -5.80 -4.33 -19.20
N TYR A 237 -5.63 -5.18 -18.18
CA TYR A 237 -4.56 -6.18 -18.12
C TYR A 237 -5.06 -7.64 -18.26
N VAL A 238 -6.38 -7.88 -18.30
CA VAL A 238 -7.01 -9.20 -18.59
C VAL A 238 -7.75 -9.14 -19.89
#